data_00ba96eb424a831837741a7a4d19e874
#
_entry.id   00ba96eb424a831837741a7a4d19e874
#
_cell.length_a   1.000
_cell.length_b   1.000
_cell.length_c   1.000
_cell.angle_alpha   90.00
_cell.angle_beta   90.00
_cell.angle_gamma   90.00
#
_symmetry.space_group_name_H-M   'P 1'
#
loop_
_entity.id
_entity.type
_entity.pdbx_description
1 polymer ?
#
loop_
_entity_poly.entity_id
_entity_poly.type
_entity_poly.pdbx_seq_one_letter_code
_entity_poly.pdbx_strand_id
1 'polypeptide(L)'
;MSEIEPQIRNAVRGLIVRDNQVLLLKKDGYETGGVRYALPGGGQDAGESLLDTLLRECEEEIGCRVTTGNLVSVNDFIKRRDTEPVRWRHVVEFLFCCELPIGYRPHNGPAPDKHQVDVVWMPIDQLSDIQLFPQYLGELIPRVCQQQHATYQGRFVDPGFSRS
;
A
#
# COMPACT_ATOMS: atom_id res chain seq x y z
N MET A 1 19.00 -5.75 -19.72
CA MET A 1 18.82 -6.77 -18.67
C MET A 1 18.34 -6.09 -17.39
N SER A 2 17.17 -6.49 -16.88
CA SER A 2 16.63 -5.91 -15.64
C SER A 2 17.27 -6.61 -14.44
N GLU A 3 17.97 -5.86 -13.60
CA GLU A 3 18.61 -6.39 -12.40
C GLU A 3 17.61 -6.39 -11.24
N ILE A 4 17.25 -7.58 -10.76
CA ILE A 4 16.41 -7.75 -9.58
C ILE A 4 17.31 -7.88 -8.35
N GLU A 5 16.98 -7.14 -7.30
CA GLU A 5 17.63 -7.32 -6.00
C GLU A 5 17.43 -8.76 -5.50
N PRO A 6 18.46 -9.41 -4.95
CA PRO A 6 18.36 -10.84 -4.62
C PRO A 6 17.42 -11.15 -3.46
N GLN A 7 17.08 -10.16 -2.64
CA GLN A 7 16.22 -10.35 -1.48
C GLN A 7 14.76 -10.09 -1.84
N ILE A 8 13.88 -11.02 -1.48
CA ILE A 8 12.44 -10.82 -1.51
C ILE A 8 12.04 -10.12 -0.21
N ARG A 9 11.28 -9.05 -0.30
CA ARG A 9 10.81 -8.27 0.85
C ARG A 9 9.32 -8.47 1.05
N ASN A 10 8.90 -8.54 2.30
CA ASN A 10 7.49 -8.52 2.66
C ASN A 10 7.04 -7.09 2.95
N ALA A 11 5.86 -6.73 2.47
CA ALA A 11 5.19 -5.48 2.81
C ALA A 11 3.75 -5.78 3.23
N VAL A 12 3.24 -5.01 4.18
CA VAL A 12 1.89 -5.17 4.73
C VAL A 12 1.14 -3.87 4.54
N ARG A 13 -0.09 -3.96 4.04
CA ARG A 13 -0.98 -2.81 3.82
C ARG A 13 -2.29 -3.00 4.56
N GLY A 14 -2.83 -1.90 5.06
CA GLY A 14 -4.14 -1.86 5.69
C GLY A 14 -5.20 -1.33 4.73
N LEU A 15 -6.27 -2.09 4.53
CA LEU A 15 -7.46 -1.65 3.82
C LEU A 15 -8.49 -1.18 4.85
N ILE A 16 -8.72 0.12 4.88
CA ILE A 16 -9.63 0.77 5.82
C ILE A 16 -10.75 1.41 5.01
N VAL A 17 -11.95 0.83 5.09
CA VAL A 17 -13.12 1.28 4.32
C VAL A 17 -14.22 1.74 5.28
N ARG A 18 -14.78 2.90 5.00
CA ARG A 18 -15.94 3.44 5.71
C ARG A 18 -16.80 4.25 4.74
N ASP A 19 -18.11 4.02 4.71
CA ASP A 19 -19.06 4.77 3.90
C ASP A 19 -18.67 4.84 2.40
N ASN A 20 -18.29 3.71 1.81
CA ASN A 20 -17.79 3.60 0.43
C ASN A 20 -16.56 4.46 0.12
N GLN A 21 -15.78 4.78 1.15
CA GLN A 21 -14.50 5.48 1.01
C GLN A 21 -13.37 4.64 1.59
N VAL A 22 -12.20 4.77 1.02
CA VAL A 22 -10.97 4.14 1.51
C VAL A 22 -10.02 5.20 2.03
N LEU A 23 -9.35 4.89 3.16
CA LEU A 23 -8.35 5.79 3.74
C LEU A 23 -7.03 5.62 3.00
N LEU A 24 -6.52 6.72 2.46
CA LEU A 24 -5.28 6.77 1.70
C LEU A 24 -4.31 7.79 2.26
N LEU A 25 -3.02 7.48 2.11
CA LEU A 25 -1.95 8.45 2.24
C LEU A 25 -1.86 9.24 0.93
N LYS A 26 -1.90 10.57 1.03
CA LYS A 26 -1.64 11.47 -0.10
C LYS A 26 -0.17 11.83 -0.11
N LYS A 27 0.49 11.65 -1.25
CA LYS A 27 1.92 11.90 -1.43
C LYS A 27 2.15 12.90 -2.55
N ASP A 28 3.09 13.81 -2.33
CA ASP A 28 3.44 14.88 -3.27
C ASP A 28 4.94 15.19 -3.19
N GLY A 29 5.41 16.08 -4.06
CA GLY A 29 6.82 16.50 -4.06
C GLY A 29 7.76 15.56 -4.82
N TYR A 30 7.23 14.70 -5.68
CA TYR A 30 8.03 13.91 -6.62
C TYR A 30 8.51 14.79 -7.78
N GLU A 31 9.66 14.46 -8.35
CA GLU A 31 10.20 15.18 -9.51
C GLU A 31 9.28 15.08 -10.74
N THR A 32 8.58 13.95 -10.88
CA THR A 32 7.64 13.70 -11.99
C THR A 32 6.39 13.00 -11.49
N GLY A 33 5.29 13.14 -12.23
CA GLY A 33 4.07 12.36 -12.02
C GLY A 33 3.04 12.96 -11.06
N GLY A 34 3.36 14.05 -10.38
CA GLY A 34 2.41 14.75 -9.51
C GLY A 34 2.00 13.98 -8.26
N VAL A 35 0.77 14.20 -7.80
CA VAL A 35 0.22 13.61 -6.58
C VAL A 35 -0.02 12.11 -6.75
N ARG A 36 0.38 11.35 -5.74
CA ARG A 36 0.19 9.89 -5.67
C ARG A 36 -0.53 9.53 -4.37
N TYR A 37 -1.18 8.38 -4.40
CA TYR A 37 -1.89 7.86 -3.23
C TYR A 37 -1.45 6.44 -2.95
N ALA A 38 -1.44 6.06 -1.67
CA ALA A 38 -1.06 4.72 -1.23
C ALA A 38 -1.90 4.29 -0.02
N LEU A 39 -2.02 2.99 0.18
CA LEU A 39 -2.56 2.46 1.42
C LEU A 39 -1.55 2.63 2.56
N PRO A 40 -1.98 2.84 3.80
CA PRO A 40 -1.09 2.80 4.95
C PRO A 40 -0.46 1.42 5.09
N GLY A 41 0.80 1.40 5.48
CA GLY A 41 1.59 0.19 5.65
C GLY A 41 3.02 0.36 5.16
N GLY A 42 3.77 -0.72 5.19
CA GLY A 42 5.18 -0.69 4.78
C GLY A 42 5.88 -2.03 4.92
N GLY A 43 7.20 -1.99 4.84
CA GLY A 43 8.06 -3.16 4.87
C GLY A 43 8.17 -3.79 6.25
N GLN A 44 8.11 -5.12 6.29
CA GLN A 44 8.32 -5.89 7.50
C GLN A 44 9.79 -5.83 7.92
N ASP A 45 10.02 -5.52 9.19
CA ASP A 45 11.35 -5.62 9.79
C ASP A 45 11.57 -7.02 10.37
N ALA A 46 12.82 -7.46 10.38
CA ALA A 46 13.17 -8.76 10.97
C ALA A 46 12.73 -8.83 12.44
N GLY A 47 12.05 -9.91 12.80
CA GLY A 47 11.52 -10.11 14.14
C GLY A 47 10.09 -9.63 14.37
N GLU A 48 9.53 -8.83 13.45
CA GLU A 48 8.13 -8.43 13.50
C GLU A 48 7.24 -9.51 12.87
N SER A 49 6.05 -9.74 13.43
CA SER A 49 4.98 -10.39 12.68
C SER A 49 4.43 -9.42 11.63
N LEU A 50 3.65 -9.92 10.66
CA LEU A 50 2.96 -9.06 9.69
C LEU A 50 2.04 -8.05 10.38
N LEU A 51 1.35 -8.47 11.44
CA LEU A 51 0.46 -7.58 12.19
C LEU A 51 1.23 -6.54 13.01
N ASP A 52 2.39 -6.90 13.58
CA ASP A 52 3.26 -5.93 14.27
C ASP A 52 3.69 -4.82 13.31
N THR A 53 4.09 -5.19 12.08
CA THR A 53 4.46 -4.23 11.05
C THR A 53 3.29 -3.30 10.73
N LEU A 54 2.10 -3.85 10.51
CA LEU A 54 0.93 -3.05 10.15
C LEU A 54 0.55 -2.07 11.25
N LEU A 55 0.56 -2.51 12.52
CA LEU A 55 0.26 -1.64 13.66
C LEU A 55 1.29 -0.51 13.78
N ARG A 56 2.57 -0.83 13.65
CA ARG A 56 3.65 0.17 13.70
C ARG A 56 3.51 1.20 12.59
N GLU A 57 3.34 0.76 11.37
CA GLU A 57 3.21 1.65 10.20
C GLU A 57 1.96 2.55 10.31
N CYS A 58 0.83 2.03 10.77
CA CYS A 58 -0.37 2.84 10.98
C CYS A 58 -0.17 3.88 12.09
N GLU A 59 0.46 3.54 13.19
CA GLU A 59 0.78 4.53 14.24
C GLU A 59 1.69 5.64 13.69
N GLU A 60 2.70 5.28 12.90
CA GLU A 60 3.65 6.22 12.29
C GLU A 60 2.98 7.13 11.24
N GLU A 61 2.17 6.56 10.36
CA GLU A 61 1.67 7.25 9.17
C GLU A 61 0.32 7.92 9.37
N ILE A 62 -0.59 7.30 10.10
CA ILE A 62 -1.96 7.81 10.29
C ILE A 62 -2.30 8.13 11.75
N GLY A 63 -1.36 7.97 12.65
CA GLY A 63 -1.45 8.44 14.04
C GLY A 63 -2.45 7.70 14.91
N CYS A 64 -2.76 6.44 14.63
CA CYS A 64 -3.66 5.66 15.48
C CYS A 64 -3.31 4.17 15.48
N ARG A 65 -3.77 3.48 16.52
CA ARG A 65 -3.75 2.03 16.60
C ARG A 65 -5.02 1.48 15.95
N VAL A 66 -4.87 0.83 14.81
CA VAL A 66 -5.98 0.18 14.11
C VAL A 66 -6.32 -1.17 14.75
N THR A 67 -7.55 -1.62 14.56
CA THR A 67 -7.96 -3.01 14.84
C THR A 67 -7.78 -3.81 13.56
N THR A 68 -6.94 -4.83 13.59
CA THR A 68 -6.68 -5.67 12.42
C THR A 68 -7.73 -6.75 12.27
N GLY A 69 -8.18 -6.95 11.05
CA GLY A 69 -9.12 -7.99 10.66
C GLY A 69 -8.46 -9.07 9.81
N ASN A 70 -9.20 -9.63 8.86
CA ASN A 70 -8.73 -10.72 8.04
C ASN A 70 -7.71 -10.31 6.99
N LEU A 71 -6.79 -11.23 6.67
CA LEU A 71 -6.00 -11.15 5.46
C LEU A 71 -6.94 -11.33 4.26
N VAL A 72 -6.97 -10.34 3.36
CA VAL A 72 -7.88 -10.37 2.21
C VAL A 72 -7.18 -10.66 0.90
N SER A 73 -5.91 -10.33 0.76
CA SER A 73 -5.14 -10.68 -0.42
C SER A 73 -3.65 -10.77 -0.17
N VAL A 74 -2.99 -11.55 -1.00
CA VAL A 74 -1.53 -11.67 -1.10
C VAL A 74 -1.16 -11.65 -2.58
N ASN A 75 -0.10 -10.94 -2.93
CA ASN A 75 0.42 -10.97 -4.29
C ASN A 75 1.92 -10.72 -4.33
N ASP A 76 2.53 -11.14 -5.40
CA ASP A 76 3.89 -10.75 -5.76
C ASP A 76 3.86 -9.42 -6.51
N PHE A 77 4.83 -8.57 -6.24
CA PHE A 77 4.96 -7.29 -6.91
C PHE A 77 6.43 -7.02 -7.28
N ILE A 78 6.70 -6.81 -8.56
CA ILE A 78 8.03 -6.43 -9.04
C ILE A 78 8.04 -4.90 -9.17
N LYS A 79 8.64 -4.26 -8.19
CA LYS A 79 8.66 -2.81 -8.02
C LYS A 79 9.90 -2.21 -8.62
N ARG A 80 9.73 -1.16 -9.41
CA ARG A 80 10.85 -0.34 -9.89
C ARG A 80 11.44 0.48 -8.75
N ARG A 81 12.77 0.52 -8.67
CA ARG A 81 13.52 1.34 -7.74
C ARG A 81 14.15 2.51 -8.48
N ASP A 82 14.01 3.71 -7.93
CA ASP A 82 14.64 4.91 -8.46
C ASP A 82 16.10 4.97 -7.99
N THR A 83 16.92 4.08 -8.55
CA THR A 83 18.36 3.98 -8.31
C THR A 83 19.11 4.15 -9.63
N GLU A 84 20.40 4.48 -9.57
CA GLU A 84 21.29 4.51 -10.74
C GLU A 84 22.39 3.44 -10.58
N PRO A 85 22.39 2.36 -11.39
CA PRO A 85 21.38 2.03 -12.41
C PRO A 85 20.04 1.60 -11.79
N VAL A 86 18.98 1.65 -12.59
CA VAL A 86 17.63 1.22 -12.18
C VAL A 86 17.67 -0.25 -11.76
N ARG A 87 17.12 -0.53 -10.60
CA ARG A 87 16.97 -1.88 -10.06
C ARG A 87 15.50 -2.20 -9.85
N TRP A 88 15.23 -3.47 -9.64
CA TRP A 88 13.90 -3.98 -9.39
C TRP A 88 13.89 -4.73 -8.06
N ARG A 89 12.83 -4.56 -7.30
CA ARG A 89 12.65 -5.26 -6.02
C ARG A 89 11.45 -6.17 -6.11
N HIS A 90 11.63 -7.42 -5.71
CA HIS A 90 10.52 -8.34 -5.53
C HIS A 90 9.94 -8.14 -4.13
N VAL A 91 8.67 -7.78 -4.07
CA VAL A 91 7.92 -7.58 -2.83
C VAL A 91 6.76 -8.58 -2.80
N VAL A 92 6.54 -9.22 -1.66
CA VAL A 92 5.30 -9.95 -1.39
C VAL A 92 4.43 -9.01 -0.56
N GLU A 93 3.29 -8.62 -1.09
CA GLU A 93 2.37 -7.71 -0.43
C GLU A 93 1.19 -8.46 0.19
N PHE A 94 0.93 -8.14 1.47
CA PHE A 94 -0.15 -8.68 2.27
C PHE A 94 -1.14 -7.56 2.58
N LEU A 95 -2.41 -7.77 2.25
CA LEU A 95 -3.47 -6.79 2.49
C LEU A 95 -4.42 -7.30 3.56
N PHE A 96 -4.52 -6.56 4.67
CA PHE A 96 -5.44 -6.84 5.76
C PHE A 96 -6.55 -5.80 5.82
N CYS A 97 -7.79 -6.22 6.07
CA CYS A 97 -8.83 -5.28 6.47
C CYS A 97 -8.54 -4.75 7.87
N CYS A 98 -8.76 -3.46 8.07
CA CYS A 98 -8.56 -2.82 9.37
C CYS A 98 -9.71 -1.87 9.68
N GLU A 99 -9.90 -1.62 10.98
CA GLU A 99 -10.86 -0.63 11.48
C GLU A 99 -10.14 0.44 12.29
N LEU A 100 -10.65 1.65 12.21
CA LEU A 100 -10.16 2.79 12.95
C LEU A 100 -10.81 2.88 14.34
N PRO A 101 -10.14 3.52 15.31
CA PRO A 101 -10.78 3.89 16.57
C PRO A 101 -11.99 4.78 16.33
N ILE A 102 -12.97 4.72 17.23
CA ILE A 102 -14.13 5.61 17.23
C ILE A 102 -13.66 7.05 17.36
N GLY A 103 -14.16 7.94 16.49
CA GLY A 103 -13.80 9.36 16.51
C GLY A 103 -12.51 9.72 15.83
N TYR A 104 -11.83 8.76 15.22
CA TYR A 104 -10.61 9.05 14.44
C TYR A 104 -10.92 10.04 13.31
N ARG A 105 -10.04 11.03 13.15
CA ARG A 105 -10.06 11.99 12.03
C ARG A 105 -8.74 11.87 11.27
N PRO A 106 -8.78 11.80 9.92
CA PRO A 106 -7.56 11.69 9.11
C PRO A 106 -6.58 12.83 9.39
N HIS A 107 -5.33 12.45 9.66
CA HIS A 107 -4.23 13.38 9.88
C HIS A 107 -2.91 12.63 9.70
N ASN A 108 -1.83 13.36 9.42
CA ASN A 108 -0.50 12.77 9.39
C ASN A 108 -0.11 12.31 10.80
N GLY A 109 0.36 11.09 10.91
CA GLY A 109 0.94 10.56 12.14
C GLY A 109 2.29 11.19 12.47
N PRO A 110 2.91 10.78 13.59
CA PRO A 110 4.17 11.37 14.07
C PRO A 110 5.39 11.09 13.18
N ALA A 111 5.33 10.05 12.36
CA ALA A 111 6.42 9.68 11.46
C ALA A 111 5.85 9.33 10.08
N PRO A 112 5.35 10.32 9.34
CA PRO A 112 4.75 10.08 8.02
C PRO A 112 5.76 9.52 7.04
N ASP A 113 5.27 8.72 6.08
CA ASP A 113 6.10 8.16 5.03
C ASP A 113 6.70 9.26 4.13
N LYS A 114 7.77 8.90 3.43
CA LYS A 114 8.44 9.83 2.50
C LYS A 114 7.42 10.38 1.50
N HIS A 115 7.45 11.70 1.30
CA HIS A 115 6.52 12.44 0.45
C HIS A 115 5.06 12.48 0.95
N GLN A 116 4.74 11.88 2.07
CA GLN A 116 3.39 11.96 2.64
C GLN A 116 3.08 13.40 3.07
N VAL A 117 1.99 13.96 2.54
CA VAL A 117 1.54 15.32 2.85
C VAL A 117 0.21 15.34 3.58
N ASP A 118 -0.60 14.29 3.44
CA ASP A 118 -1.91 14.23 4.07
C ASP A 118 -2.42 12.79 4.17
N VAL A 119 -3.49 12.59 4.93
CA VAL A 119 -4.28 11.36 5.02
C VAL A 119 -5.72 11.72 4.66
N VAL A 120 -6.29 11.03 3.69
CA VAL A 120 -7.59 11.43 3.12
C VAL A 120 -8.51 10.24 2.95
N TRP A 121 -9.82 10.50 3.04
CA TRP A 121 -10.84 9.57 2.57
C TRP A 121 -11.05 9.76 1.07
N MET A 122 -10.98 8.66 0.33
CA MET A 122 -11.17 8.66 -1.12
C MET A 122 -12.36 7.78 -1.47
N PRO A 123 -13.38 8.30 -2.17
CA PRO A 123 -14.48 7.46 -2.66
C PRO A 123 -13.95 6.31 -3.52
N ILE A 124 -14.44 5.09 -3.30
CA ILE A 124 -13.98 3.90 -4.02
C ILE A 124 -14.23 4.04 -5.53
N ASP A 125 -15.32 4.68 -5.93
CA ASP A 125 -15.64 4.92 -7.34
C ASP A 125 -14.72 5.95 -8.02
N GLN A 126 -13.90 6.68 -7.26
CA GLN A 126 -12.91 7.62 -7.79
C GLN A 126 -11.49 7.05 -7.87
N LEU A 127 -11.26 5.81 -7.47
CA LEU A 127 -9.92 5.20 -7.49
C LEU A 127 -9.32 5.12 -8.89
N SER A 128 -10.15 5.02 -9.93
CA SER A 128 -9.69 5.02 -11.32
C SER A 128 -9.21 6.40 -11.81
N ASP A 129 -9.56 7.47 -11.11
CA ASP A 129 -9.24 8.85 -11.49
C ASP A 129 -7.97 9.37 -10.82
N ILE A 130 -7.33 8.59 -9.96
CA ILE A 130 -6.14 8.96 -9.20
C ILE A 130 -4.96 8.04 -9.52
N GLN A 131 -3.76 8.52 -9.21
CA GLN A 131 -2.56 7.70 -9.26
C GLN A 131 -2.39 6.95 -7.94
N LEU A 132 -2.86 5.70 -7.92
CA LEU A 132 -2.71 4.82 -6.76
C LEU A 132 -1.46 3.95 -6.94
N PHE A 133 -0.69 3.78 -5.87
CA PHE A 133 0.51 2.96 -5.84
C PHE A 133 0.41 1.85 -4.80
N PRO A 134 0.69 0.60 -5.16
CA PRO A 134 0.82 0.10 -6.55
C PRO A 134 -0.47 0.25 -7.37
N GLN A 135 -0.33 0.39 -8.69
CA GLN A 135 -1.48 0.67 -9.59
C GLN A 135 -2.57 -0.41 -9.55
N TYR A 136 -2.21 -1.67 -9.35
CA TYR A 136 -3.17 -2.77 -9.31
C TYR A 136 -4.20 -2.65 -8.19
N LEU A 137 -3.93 -1.85 -7.15
CA LEU A 137 -4.87 -1.61 -6.05
C LEU A 137 -6.17 -0.94 -6.54
N GLY A 138 -6.11 -0.15 -7.60
CA GLY A 138 -7.28 0.49 -8.19
C GLY A 138 -8.35 -0.49 -8.63
N GLU A 139 -7.97 -1.66 -9.15
CA GLU A 139 -8.89 -2.74 -9.50
C GLU A 139 -9.14 -3.71 -8.36
N LEU A 140 -8.12 -3.97 -7.53
CA LEU A 140 -8.22 -4.93 -6.44
C LEU A 140 -9.17 -4.46 -5.34
N ILE A 141 -9.09 -3.21 -4.92
CA ILE A 141 -9.90 -2.68 -3.80
C ILE A 141 -11.40 -2.83 -4.06
N PRO A 142 -11.95 -2.44 -5.22
CA PRO A 142 -13.36 -2.68 -5.50
C PRO A 142 -13.76 -4.16 -5.48
N ARG A 143 -12.93 -5.04 -5.99
CA ARG A 143 -13.20 -6.49 -5.97
C ARG A 143 -13.20 -7.05 -4.55
N VAL A 144 -12.27 -6.61 -3.71
CA VAL A 144 -12.22 -7.01 -2.30
C VAL A 144 -13.49 -6.57 -1.58
N CYS A 145 -13.92 -5.32 -1.79
CA CYS A 145 -15.14 -4.80 -1.19
C CYS A 145 -16.40 -5.56 -1.63
N GLN A 146 -16.41 -6.11 -2.83
CA GLN A 146 -17.50 -6.93 -3.38
C GLN A 146 -17.32 -8.43 -3.10
N GLN A 147 -16.25 -8.82 -2.41
CA GLN A 147 -15.88 -10.22 -2.15
C GLN A 147 -15.74 -11.06 -3.43
N GLN A 148 -15.30 -10.44 -4.53
CA GLN A 148 -15.15 -11.04 -5.85
C GLN A 148 -13.66 -11.18 -6.20
N HIS A 149 -12.88 -11.84 -5.34
CA HIS A 149 -11.44 -11.98 -5.55
C HIS A 149 -10.93 -13.29 -4.97
N ALA A 150 -9.84 -13.80 -5.52
CA ALA A 150 -9.04 -14.85 -4.91
C ALA A 150 -8.12 -14.26 -3.85
N THR A 151 -7.71 -15.06 -2.87
CA THR A 151 -6.75 -14.59 -1.86
C THR A 151 -5.39 -14.28 -2.48
N TYR A 152 -4.85 -15.19 -3.29
CA TYR A 152 -3.63 -14.91 -4.04
C TYR A 152 -3.96 -14.27 -5.39
N GLN A 153 -3.42 -13.07 -5.62
CA GLN A 153 -3.73 -12.26 -6.80
C GLN A 153 -2.72 -12.42 -7.95
N GLY A 154 -1.69 -13.25 -7.78
CA GLY A 154 -0.67 -13.45 -8.79
C GLY A 154 0.46 -12.42 -8.72
N ARG A 155 1.10 -12.16 -9.84
CA ARG A 155 2.24 -11.26 -9.95
C ARG A 155 1.87 -10.00 -10.73
N PHE A 156 2.17 -8.86 -10.12
CA PHE A 156 2.07 -7.55 -10.76
C PHE A 156 3.48 -6.98 -10.97
N VAL A 157 3.64 -6.17 -11.98
CA VAL A 157 4.94 -5.66 -12.40
C VAL A 157 4.81 -4.19 -12.76
N ASP A 158 5.69 -3.34 -12.21
CA ASP A 158 5.79 -1.96 -12.65
C ASP A 158 6.23 -1.89 -14.12
N PRO A 159 5.81 -0.86 -14.87
CA PRO A 159 6.17 -0.71 -16.28
C PRO A 159 7.69 -0.71 -16.52
N GLY A 160 8.10 -1.34 -17.61
CA GLY A 160 9.49 -1.39 -18.04
C GLY A 160 10.30 -2.60 -17.55
N PHE A 161 9.71 -3.49 -16.76
CA PHE A 161 10.38 -4.72 -16.36
C PHE A 161 10.41 -5.72 -17.50
N SER A 162 11.58 -6.23 -17.82
CA SER A 162 11.74 -7.37 -18.71
C SER A 162 12.59 -8.44 -18.04
N ARG A 163 12.09 -9.65 -17.99
CA ARG A 163 12.84 -10.82 -17.57
C ARG A 163 13.59 -11.35 -18.79
N SER A 164 14.88 -11.23 -18.76
CA SER A 164 15.74 -11.81 -19.79
C SER A 164 15.95 -13.31 -19.56
#